data_9a5d8ea838003cd5721f14cf98df4c23
#
_entry.id   9a5d8ea838003cd5721f14cf98df4c23
#
_cell.length_a   1.000
_cell.length_b   1.000
_cell.length_c   1.000
_cell.angle_alpha   90.00
_cell.angle_beta   90.00
_cell.angle_gamma   90.00
#
_symmetry.space_group_name_H-M   'P 1'
#
loop_
_entity.id
_entity.type
_entity.pdbx_description
1 polymer ?
#
loop_
_entity_poly.entity_id
_entity_poly.type
_entity_poly.pdbx_seq_one_letter_code
_entity_poly.pdbx_strand_id
1 'polypeptide(L)'
;MGAQVSEASTIRISTPKIELEVEPGATYSGEIGIENPDDGDIKLHTYVEDWVYTPGGTGEKKFSPAGTGSLSCSNWITFTPAEEVLPPFGKSTTRYTIKVPAEAKGGYYSVIFFETILGSSQNEEGVNVLVAGRIGALFFLRVKGTVESSGELVSVKVEAPQGSKPMQIESVFKNTGNVDMTVGGSLIIMEAQGKVLGRGDLAKIYTLPGSTETRITQWVGRLPKGKHELLLTYDLGAGKTLVKDETISVA
;
A
#
# COMPACT_ATOMS: atom_id res chain seq x y z
N MET A 1 -36.34 -17.38 -15.67
CA MET A 1 -36.30 -16.59 -14.44
C MET A 1 -34.92 -15.97 -14.39
N GLY A 2 -34.81 -14.65 -14.61
CA GLY A 2 -33.54 -13.94 -14.57
C GLY A 2 -33.10 -13.82 -13.11
N ALA A 3 -31.88 -14.24 -12.81
CA ALA A 3 -31.24 -13.92 -11.55
C ALA A 3 -31.07 -12.40 -11.49
N GLN A 4 -31.78 -11.73 -10.57
CA GLN A 4 -31.43 -10.35 -10.21
C GLN A 4 -30.06 -10.40 -9.56
N VAL A 5 -29.06 -9.88 -10.27
CA VAL A 5 -27.79 -9.53 -9.64
C VAL A 5 -28.13 -8.32 -8.75
N SER A 6 -28.26 -8.57 -7.43
CA SER A 6 -28.28 -7.49 -6.45
C SER A 6 -26.99 -6.71 -6.63
N GLU A 7 -27.09 -5.43 -6.95
CA GLU A 7 -25.93 -4.55 -6.92
C GLU A 7 -25.30 -4.65 -5.54
N ALA A 8 -24.01 -4.92 -5.51
CA ALA A 8 -23.28 -5.10 -4.25
C ALA A 8 -23.34 -3.79 -3.47
N SER A 9 -23.92 -3.83 -2.29
CA SER A 9 -23.99 -2.72 -1.34
C SER A 9 -22.59 -2.16 -1.10
N THR A 10 -22.35 -0.89 -1.45
CA THR A 10 -21.01 -0.29 -1.44
C THR A 10 -20.94 0.76 -0.34
N ILE A 11 -20.41 0.39 0.82
CA ILE A 11 -20.13 1.35 1.91
C ILE A 11 -19.08 2.37 1.41
N ARG A 12 -19.26 3.64 1.75
CA ARG A 12 -18.26 4.70 1.52
C ARG A 12 -17.71 5.18 2.85
N ILE A 13 -16.40 5.44 2.88
CA ILE A 13 -15.74 6.06 4.03
C ILE A 13 -15.09 7.38 3.64
N SER A 14 -15.08 8.35 4.57
CA SER A 14 -14.52 9.68 4.34
C SER A 14 -12.99 9.68 4.22
N THR A 15 -12.30 8.78 4.91
CA THR A 15 -10.84 8.81 5.07
C THR A 15 -10.28 7.40 4.97
N PRO A 16 -9.85 6.97 3.76
CA PRO A 16 -9.31 5.62 3.56
C PRO A 16 -7.86 5.46 4.05
N LYS A 17 -7.16 6.56 4.32
CA LYS A 17 -5.78 6.58 4.83
C LYS A 17 -5.63 7.67 5.88
N ILE A 18 -5.10 7.29 7.04
CA ILE A 18 -4.85 8.15 8.20
C ILE A 18 -3.35 8.13 8.46
N GLU A 19 -2.68 9.24 8.18
CA GLU A 19 -1.24 9.44 8.43
C GLU A 19 -1.08 10.43 9.57
N LEU A 20 -0.48 9.99 10.68
CA LEU A 20 -0.29 10.82 11.85
C LEU A 20 1.16 10.78 12.34
N GLU A 21 1.70 11.97 12.62
CA GLU A 21 2.86 12.10 13.49
C GLU A 21 2.39 12.15 14.94
N VAL A 22 2.86 11.22 15.76
CA VAL A 22 2.40 11.04 17.13
C VAL A 22 3.55 11.19 18.13
N GLU A 23 3.28 11.81 19.26
CA GLU A 23 4.24 11.91 20.37
C GLU A 23 4.17 10.64 21.23
N PRO A 24 5.31 10.11 21.72
CA PRO A 24 5.32 9.01 22.69
C PRO A 24 4.48 9.35 23.94
N GLY A 25 3.67 8.41 24.40
CA GLY A 25 2.81 8.56 25.58
C GLY A 25 1.56 9.44 25.38
N ALA A 26 1.37 10.03 24.20
CA ALA A 26 0.24 10.90 23.92
C ALA A 26 -1.02 10.12 23.50
N THR A 27 -2.14 10.81 23.55
CA THR A 27 -3.45 10.29 23.09
C THR A 27 -3.99 11.16 21.96
N TYR A 28 -4.42 10.52 20.89
CA TYR A 28 -5.02 11.18 19.73
C TYR A 28 -6.43 10.64 19.51
N SER A 29 -7.32 11.48 19.03
CA SER A 29 -8.68 11.08 18.67
C SER A 29 -9.04 11.62 17.29
N GLY A 30 -9.88 10.88 16.58
CA GLY A 30 -10.36 11.29 15.27
C GLY A 30 -11.67 10.59 14.94
N GLU A 31 -12.16 10.87 13.74
CA GLU A 31 -13.44 10.40 13.25
C GLU A 31 -13.31 9.90 11.81
N ILE A 32 -14.06 8.84 11.49
CA ILE A 32 -14.23 8.31 10.14
C ILE A 32 -15.70 8.36 9.81
N GLY A 33 -16.08 9.20 8.85
CA GLY A 33 -17.45 9.26 8.34
C GLY A 33 -17.74 8.03 7.49
N ILE A 34 -18.94 7.48 7.63
CA ILE A 34 -19.43 6.31 6.89
C ILE A 34 -20.73 6.70 6.22
N GLU A 35 -20.94 6.27 4.99
CA GLU A 35 -22.15 6.52 4.23
C GLU A 35 -22.66 5.22 3.63
N ASN A 36 -23.96 5.00 3.78
CA ASN A 36 -24.71 4.00 3.04
C ASN A 36 -25.27 4.66 1.76
N PRO A 37 -24.76 4.34 0.58
CA PRO A 37 -25.27 4.94 -0.67
C PRO A 37 -26.52 4.25 -1.22
N ASP A 38 -26.95 3.15 -0.59
CA ASP A 38 -28.02 2.29 -1.10
C ASP A 38 -29.37 2.60 -0.45
N ASP A 39 -30.45 2.07 -1.02
CA ASP A 39 -31.83 2.25 -0.62
C ASP A 39 -32.30 1.23 0.44
N GLY A 40 -31.43 0.33 0.90
CA GLY A 40 -31.64 -0.66 1.96
C GLY A 40 -30.86 -0.38 3.22
N ASP A 41 -31.29 -0.96 4.34
CA ASP A 41 -30.52 -0.94 5.59
C ASP A 41 -29.23 -1.73 5.47
N ILE A 42 -28.13 -1.18 5.96
CA ILE A 42 -26.83 -1.86 6.06
C ILE A 42 -26.52 -2.15 7.53
N LYS A 43 -26.27 -3.43 7.85
CA LYS A 43 -25.71 -3.85 9.15
C LYS A 43 -24.20 -3.78 9.04
N LEU A 44 -23.60 -2.92 9.84
CA LEU A 44 -22.17 -2.66 9.83
C LEU A 44 -21.50 -3.28 11.06
N HIS A 45 -20.44 -4.05 10.83
CA HIS A 45 -19.53 -4.54 11.85
C HIS A 45 -18.16 -3.86 11.67
N THR A 46 -17.68 -3.21 12.74
CA THR A 46 -16.41 -2.47 12.75
C THR A 46 -15.40 -3.21 13.61
N TYR A 47 -14.18 -3.41 13.10
CA TYR A 47 -13.10 -4.08 13.82
C TYR A 47 -11.73 -3.63 13.35
N VAL A 48 -10.67 -3.98 14.08
CA VAL A 48 -9.28 -3.63 13.77
C VAL A 48 -8.51 -4.87 13.36
N GLU A 49 -7.68 -4.74 12.34
CA GLU A 49 -6.68 -5.74 11.93
C GLU A 49 -5.30 -5.09 11.75
N ASP A 50 -4.27 -5.92 11.72
CA ASP A 50 -2.94 -5.52 11.28
C ASP A 50 -2.81 -5.68 9.78
N TRP A 51 -1.85 -5.00 9.17
CA TRP A 51 -1.53 -5.20 7.78
C TRP A 51 -0.02 -5.11 7.51
N VAL A 52 0.41 -5.83 6.49
CA VAL A 52 1.75 -5.75 5.89
C VAL A 52 1.62 -5.69 4.37
N TYR A 53 2.66 -5.27 3.68
CA TYR A 53 2.70 -5.43 2.24
C TYR A 53 2.91 -6.90 1.87
N THR A 54 2.26 -7.35 0.79
CA THR A 54 2.60 -8.64 0.16
C THR A 54 3.98 -8.53 -0.49
N PRO A 55 4.76 -9.63 -0.56
CA PRO A 55 6.04 -9.63 -1.26
C PRO A 55 5.92 -9.14 -2.71
N GLY A 56 6.98 -8.51 -3.23
CA GLY A 56 7.04 -8.00 -4.59
C GLY A 56 6.94 -6.48 -4.70
N GLY A 57 6.86 -5.76 -3.57
CA GLY A 57 6.92 -4.29 -3.53
C GLY A 57 5.80 -3.57 -4.27
N THR A 58 4.67 -4.25 -4.55
CA THR A 58 3.55 -3.69 -5.33
C THR A 58 2.68 -2.70 -4.56
N GLY A 59 2.77 -2.72 -3.22
CA GLY A 59 1.89 -1.95 -2.33
C GLY A 59 0.57 -2.66 -2.01
N GLU A 60 0.37 -3.88 -2.53
CA GLU A 60 -0.73 -4.74 -2.13
C GLU A 60 -0.57 -5.15 -0.66
N LYS A 61 -1.69 -5.30 0.05
CA LYS A 61 -1.68 -5.55 1.49
C LYS A 61 -2.26 -6.90 1.84
N LYS A 62 -1.61 -7.55 2.80
CA LYS A 62 -2.12 -8.73 3.50
C LYS A 62 -2.54 -8.31 4.90
N PHE A 63 -3.72 -8.75 5.31
CA PHE A 63 -4.31 -8.46 6.61
C PHE A 63 -4.19 -9.68 7.53
N SER A 64 -4.11 -9.41 8.83
CA SER A 64 -4.00 -10.44 9.87
C SER A 64 -4.66 -9.95 11.17
N PRO A 65 -5.02 -10.86 12.10
CA PRO A 65 -5.65 -10.48 13.36
C PRO A 65 -4.87 -9.41 14.12
N ALA A 66 -5.62 -8.53 14.80
CA ALA A 66 -5.08 -7.43 15.59
C ALA A 66 -3.99 -7.87 16.58
N GLY A 67 -2.87 -7.13 16.65
CA GLY A 67 -1.77 -7.35 17.59
C GLY A 67 -0.84 -8.52 17.23
N THR A 68 -0.95 -9.11 16.03
CA THR A 68 -0.07 -10.21 15.58
C THR A 68 1.19 -9.71 14.89
N GLY A 69 1.16 -8.52 14.32
CA GLY A 69 2.30 -7.89 13.64
C GLY A 69 3.27 -7.22 14.61
N SER A 70 4.57 -7.30 14.34
CA SER A 70 5.61 -6.62 15.15
C SER A 70 5.53 -5.09 15.09
N LEU A 71 4.94 -4.54 14.04
CA LEU A 71 4.73 -3.10 13.83
C LEU A 71 3.25 -2.71 13.98
N SER A 72 2.49 -3.50 14.74
CA SER A 72 1.08 -3.28 14.98
C SER A 72 0.83 -2.10 15.91
N CYS A 73 -0.16 -1.26 15.58
CA CYS A 73 -0.76 -0.31 16.51
C CYS A 73 -2.23 -0.63 16.84
N SER A 74 -2.73 -1.79 16.44
CA SER A 74 -4.14 -2.15 16.64
C SER A 74 -4.56 -2.17 18.11
N ASN A 75 -3.68 -2.62 19.02
CA ASN A 75 -3.93 -2.60 20.47
C ASN A 75 -3.89 -1.18 21.09
N TRP A 76 -3.44 -0.18 20.33
CA TRP A 76 -3.45 1.23 20.79
C TRP A 76 -4.77 1.92 20.45
N ILE A 77 -5.54 1.33 19.53
CA ILE A 77 -6.75 1.92 18.95
C ILE A 77 -7.98 1.36 19.67
N THR A 78 -8.80 2.26 20.17
CA THR A 78 -10.19 1.98 20.57
C THR A 78 -11.12 2.75 19.66
N PHE A 79 -12.30 2.22 19.38
CA PHE A 79 -13.27 2.85 18.48
C PHE A 79 -14.70 2.57 18.92
N THR A 80 -15.63 3.39 18.44
CA THR A 80 -17.06 3.24 18.68
C THR A 80 -17.88 3.91 17.57
N PRO A 81 -19.02 3.31 17.11
CA PRO A 81 -19.58 2.02 17.52
C PRO A 81 -18.86 0.83 16.88
N ALA A 82 -18.96 -0.37 17.50
CA ALA A 82 -18.48 -1.61 16.90
C ALA A 82 -19.52 -2.24 15.97
N GLU A 83 -20.79 -2.01 16.27
CA GLU A 83 -21.92 -2.46 15.44
C GLU A 83 -22.96 -1.35 15.34
N GLU A 84 -23.52 -1.20 14.16
CA GLU A 84 -24.59 -0.25 13.90
C GLU A 84 -25.43 -0.67 12.68
N VAL A 85 -26.61 -0.08 12.56
CA VAL A 85 -27.44 -0.18 11.36
C VAL A 85 -27.52 1.19 10.72
N LEU A 86 -27.07 1.31 9.46
CA LEU A 86 -27.25 2.52 8.69
C LEU A 86 -28.50 2.40 7.83
N PRO A 87 -29.47 3.30 7.99
CA PRO A 87 -30.66 3.33 7.16
C PRO A 87 -30.30 3.68 5.69
N PRO A 88 -31.25 3.55 4.76
CA PRO A 88 -31.07 3.98 3.38
C PRO A 88 -30.55 5.40 3.30
N PHE A 89 -29.47 5.60 2.50
CA PHE A 89 -28.78 6.87 2.32
C PHE A 89 -28.29 7.53 3.62
N GLY A 90 -28.23 6.72 4.70
CA GLY A 90 -27.82 7.16 6.03
C GLY A 90 -26.31 7.41 6.13
N LYS A 91 -25.96 8.25 7.10
CA LYS A 91 -24.56 8.56 7.45
C LYS A 91 -24.32 8.32 8.92
N SER A 92 -23.14 7.87 9.24
CA SER A 92 -22.66 7.68 10.61
C SER A 92 -21.21 8.12 10.75
N THR A 93 -20.72 8.07 11.97
CA THR A 93 -19.35 8.43 12.29
C THR A 93 -18.79 7.47 13.33
N THR A 94 -17.74 6.74 12.97
CA THR A 94 -16.93 5.99 13.92
C THR A 94 -15.88 6.89 14.53
N ARG A 95 -15.90 7.05 15.85
CA ARG A 95 -14.87 7.75 16.61
C ARG A 95 -13.79 6.77 17.03
N TYR A 96 -12.53 7.17 16.87
CA TYR A 96 -11.40 6.39 17.35
C TYR A 96 -10.52 7.19 18.29
N THR A 97 -9.83 6.47 19.19
CA THR A 97 -8.80 7.03 20.07
C THR A 97 -7.58 6.14 20.03
N ILE A 98 -6.41 6.75 19.85
CA ILE A 98 -5.10 6.09 19.78
C ILE A 98 -4.32 6.46 21.04
N LYS A 99 -3.94 5.48 21.87
CA LYS A 99 -3.07 5.67 23.04
C LYS A 99 -1.68 5.19 22.69
N VAL A 100 -0.77 6.11 22.41
CA VAL A 100 0.60 5.80 22.01
C VAL A 100 1.43 5.38 23.23
N PRO A 101 2.10 4.22 23.23
CA PRO A 101 3.01 3.85 24.32
C PRO A 101 4.19 4.83 24.46
N ALA A 102 4.65 5.04 25.68
CA ALA A 102 5.75 5.97 25.95
C ALA A 102 7.10 5.53 25.33
N GLU A 103 7.26 4.21 25.13
CA GLU A 103 8.45 3.59 24.55
C GLU A 103 8.37 3.43 23.02
N ALA A 104 7.26 3.82 22.39
CA ALA A 104 7.06 3.67 20.94
C ALA A 104 8.11 4.45 20.14
N LYS A 105 8.59 3.85 19.03
CA LYS A 105 9.59 4.44 18.13
C LYS A 105 9.32 3.99 16.69
N GLY A 106 9.60 4.87 15.72
CA GLY A 106 9.46 4.55 14.30
C GLY A 106 8.01 4.53 13.82
N GLY A 107 7.68 3.58 12.95
CA GLY A 107 6.38 3.46 12.28
C GLY A 107 5.54 2.30 12.79
N TYR A 108 4.21 2.51 12.83
CA TYR A 108 3.24 1.48 13.23
C TYR A 108 2.03 1.50 12.30
N TYR A 109 1.44 0.32 12.09
CA TYR A 109 0.44 0.12 11.04
C TYR A 109 -0.72 -0.74 11.54
N SER A 110 -1.94 -0.34 11.18
CA SER A 110 -3.16 -1.10 11.39
C SER A 110 -4.26 -0.62 10.43
N VAL A 111 -5.42 -1.23 10.50
CA VAL A 111 -6.60 -0.84 9.71
C VAL A 111 -7.85 -0.99 10.56
N ILE A 112 -8.76 -0.03 10.48
CA ILE A 112 -10.14 -0.20 10.93
C ILE A 112 -10.95 -0.64 9.71
N PHE A 113 -11.57 -1.81 9.79
CA PHE A 113 -12.48 -2.32 8.78
C PHE A 113 -13.94 -2.04 9.15
N PHE A 114 -14.70 -1.76 8.12
CA PHE A 114 -16.15 -1.66 8.12
C PHE A 114 -16.67 -2.76 7.20
N GLU A 115 -17.32 -3.76 7.78
CA GLU A 115 -17.80 -4.95 7.09
C GLU A 115 -19.30 -5.02 7.08
N THR A 116 -19.88 -5.44 5.96
CA THR A 116 -21.31 -5.70 5.83
C THR A 116 -21.57 -6.97 5.02
N ILE A 117 -22.69 -7.61 5.27
CA ILE A 117 -23.15 -8.74 4.46
C ILE A 117 -23.85 -8.19 3.21
N LEU A 118 -23.29 -8.50 2.05
CA LEU A 118 -23.80 -8.08 0.74
C LEU A 118 -24.95 -8.96 0.23
N GLY A 119 -25.07 -10.18 0.75
CA GLY A 119 -26.09 -11.13 0.35
C GLY A 119 -25.69 -12.58 0.60
N SER A 120 -26.48 -13.49 0.07
CA SER A 120 -26.16 -14.92 0.04
C SER A 120 -26.26 -15.43 -1.38
N SER A 121 -25.35 -16.31 -1.76
CA SER A 121 -25.41 -17.10 -3.01
C SER A 121 -25.38 -18.58 -2.68
N GLN A 122 -25.88 -19.42 -3.58
CA GLN A 122 -25.69 -20.85 -3.47
C GLN A 122 -24.50 -21.24 -4.35
N ASN A 123 -23.60 -22.07 -3.78
CA ASN A 123 -22.53 -22.67 -4.57
C ASN A 123 -23.09 -23.82 -5.46
N GLU A 124 -22.26 -24.41 -6.29
CA GLU A 124 -22.64 -25.52 -7.18
C GLU A 124 -23.16 -26.75 -6.45
N GLU A 125 -22.86 -26.90 -5.16
CA GLU A 125 -23.31 -27.98 -4.29
C GLU A 125 -24.60 -27.63 -3.52
N GLY A 126 -25.20 -26.46 -3.78
CA GLY A 126 -26.45 -26.02 -3.13
C GLY A 126 -26.26 -25.47 -1.71
N VAL A 127 -25.01 -25.24 -1.27
CA VAL A 127 -24.71 -24.65 0.04
C VAL A 127 -24.89 -23.14 -0.02
N ASN A 128 -25.59 -22.55 0.94
CA ASN A 128 -25.70 -21.10 1.06
C ASN A 128 -24.35 -20.49 1.52
N VAL A 129 -23.79 -19.61 0.71
CA VAL A 129 -22.57 -18.85 1.01
C VAL A 129 -22.96 -17.40 1.26
N LEU A 130 -22.60 -16.88 2.43
CA LEU A 130 -22.74 -15.44 2.72
C LEU A 130 -21.59 -14.69 2.05
N VAL A 131 -21.93 -13.65 1.31
CA VAL A 131 -20.95 -12.74 0.69
C VAL A 131 -20.87 -11.50 1.57
N ALA A 132 -19.70 -11.26 2.15
CA ALA A 132 -19.40 -10.05 2.89
C ALA A 132 -18.47 -9.13 2.08
N GLY A 133 -18.73 -7.82 2.16
CA GLY A 133 -17.84 -6.80 1.65
C GLY A 133 -17.26 -5.98 2.79
N ARG A 134 -16.00 -5.57 2.68
CA ARG A 134 -15.37 -4.69 3.67
C ARG A 134 -14.55 -3.58 3.02
N ILE A 135 -14.56 -2.41 3.65
CA ILE A 135 -13.70 -1.29 3.31
C ILE A 135 -12.88 -0.91 4.54
N GLY A 136 -11.62 -0.49 4.35
CA GLY A 136 -10.72 -0.21 5.46
C GLY A 136 -10.15 1.20 5.44
N ALA A 137 -10.00 1.80 6.63
CA ALA A 137 -9.21 2.98 6.89
C ALA A 137 -7.85 2.57 7.44
N LEU A 138 -6.80 2.78 6.63
CA LEU A 138 -5.43 2.38 6.97
C LEU A 138 -4.77 3.43 7.86
N PHE A 139 -4.19 2.99 8.96
CA PHE A 139 -3.37 3.82 9.84
C PHE A 139 -1.89 3.67 9.52
N PHE A 140 -1.21 4.81 9.43
CA PHE A 140 0.23 4.97 9.33
C PHE A 140 0.64 5.94 10.43
N LEU A 141 1.17 5.42 11.53
CA LEU A 141 1.62 6.23 12.65
C LEU A 141 3.15 6.38 12.60
N ARG A 142 3.65 7.59 12.74
CA ARG A 142 5.08 7.88 12.83
C ARG A 142 5.37 8.58 14.15
N VAL A 143 6.21 7.93 14.98
CA VAL A 143 6.55 8.46 16.31
C VAL A 143 7.58 9.55 16.16
N LYS A 144 7.20 10.78 16.48
CA LYS A 144 7.98 12.00 16.33
C LYS A 144 9.32 11.93 17.06
N GLY A 145 10.36 12.46 16.42
CA GLY A 145 11.70 12.45 16.96
C GLY A 145 12.45 11.12 16.93
N THR A 146 11.78 10.05 16.42
CA THR A 146 12.38 8.71 16.35
C THR A 146 12.40 8.11 14.96
N VAL A 147 11.90 8.86 13.97
CA VAL A 147 11.78 8.40 12.57
C VAL A 147 13.15 8.35 11.91
N GLU A 148 13.51 7.19 11.39
CA GLU A 148 14.70 6.96 10.58
C GLU A 148 14.29 6.39 9.22
N SER A 149 14.38 7.23 8.17
CA SER A 149 14.17 6.81 6.79
C SER A 149 15.52 6.50 6.16
N SER A 150 15.81 5.22 5.93
CA SER A 150 17.02 4.75 5.29
C SER A 150 16.76 3.46 4.51
N GLY A 151 17.54 3.24 3.45
CA GLY A 151 17.43 2.04 2.65
C GLY A 151 18.60 1.90 1.70
N GLU A 152 18.76 0.70 1.17
CA GLU A 152 19.84 0.35 0.26
C GLU A 152 19.31 -0.35 -0.99
N LEU A 153 19.90 -0.03 -2.12
CA LEU A 153 19.69 -0.74 -3.38
C LEU A 153 20.61 -1.97 -3.38
N VAL A 154 20.04 -3.13 -3.06
CA VAL A 154 20.81 -4.39 -2.92
C VAL A 154 21.35 -4.84 -4.27
N SER A 155 20.53 -4.77 -5.32
CA SER A 155 20.92 -5.10 -6.68
C SER A 155 20.02 -4.45 -7.72
N VAL A 156 20.58 -4.26 -8.90
CA VAL A 156 19.84 -3.92 -10.13
C VAL A 156 20.28 -4.89 -11.22
N LYS A 157 19.31 -5.43 -11.95
CA LYS A 157 19.55 -6.25 -13.11
C LYS A 157 18.75 -5.69 -14.28
N VAL A 158 19.41 -5.48 -15.42
CA VAL A 158 18.75 -4.95 -16.61
C VAL A 158 18.82 -5.98 -17.73
N GLU A 159 17.65 -6.33 -18.27
CA GLU A 159 17.53 -7.15 -19.46
C GLU A 159 17.20 -6.25 -20.65
N ALA A 160 18.07 -6.24 -21.65
CA ALA A 160 17.87 -5.46 -22.87
C ALA A 160 16.61 -5.88 -23.62
N PRO A 161 15.97 -4.97 -24.37
CA PRO A 161 14.79 -5.31 -25.16
C PRO A 161 15.17 -6.33 -26.26
N GLN A 162 14.31 -7.34 -26.48
CA GLN A 162 14.53 -8.38 -27.48
C GLN A 162 13.25 -8.59 -28.31
N GLY A 163 13.28 -8.24 -29.58
CA GLY A 163 12.12 -8.35 -30.45
C GLY A 163 10.93 -7.53 -29.91
N SER A 164 9.84 -8.18 -29.55
CA SER A 164 8.66 -7.55 -28.95
C SER A 164 8.71 -7.46 -27.42
N LYS A 165 9.72 -8.06 -26.77
CA LYS A 165 9.86 -8.00 -25.31
C LYS A 165 10.41 -6.63 -24.89
N PRO A 166 9.75 -5.92 -23.96
CA PRO A 166 10.26 -4.66 -23.44
C PRO A 166 11.54 -4.89 -22.63
N MET A 167 12.34 -3.83 -22.46
CA MET A 167 13.42 -3.84 -21.48
C MET A 167 12.86 -4.05 -20.09
N GLN A 168 13.51 -4.91 -19.29
CA GLN A 168 13.14 -5.15 -17.90
C GLN A 168 14.26 -4.68 -16.97
N ILE A 169 13.88 -3.99 -15.92
CA ILE A 169 14.76 -3.52 -14.86
C ILE A 169 14.25 -4.13 -13.56
N GLU A 170 14.97 -5.12 -13.05
CA GLU A 170 14.71 -5.71 -11.75
C GLU A 170 15.52 -4.95 -10.70
N SER A 171 14.84 -4.35 -9.74
CA SER A 171 15.43 -3.61 -8.64
C SER A 171 15.12 -4.32 -7.33
N VAL A 172 16.14 -4.62 -6.54
CA VAL A 172 16.02 -5.18 -5.20
C VAL A 172 16.39 -4.10 -4.20
N PHE A 173 15.43 -3.70 -3.38
CA PHE A 173 15.59 -2.64 -2.39
C PHE A 173 15.30 -3.18 -0.99
N LYS A 174 16.16 -2.82 -0.02
CA LYS A 174 16.00 -3.12 1.39
C LYS A 174 15.75 -1.85 2.20
N ASN A 175 14.67 -1.83 2.95
CA ASN A 175 14.38 -0.77 3.90
C ASN A 175 15.16 -1.05 5.19
N THR A 176 16.18 -0.23 5.46
CA THR A 176 17.02 -0.31 6.67
C THR A 176 16.60 0.68 7.75
N GLY A 177 15.57 1.47 7.47
CA GLY A 177 14.96 2.40 8.42
C GLY A 177 13.94 1.75 9.34
N ASN A 178 13.22 2.59 10.08
CA ASN A 178 12.19 2.18 11.02
C ASN A 178 10.78 2.68 10.68
N VAL A 179 10.58 3.18 9.47
CA VAL A 179 9.26 3.58 8.93
C VAL A 179 9.04 3.01 7.53
N ASP A 180 7.79 2.97 7.10
CA ASP A 180 7.43 2.65 5.73
C ASP A 180 8.12 3.58 4.73
N MET A 181 8.51 3.03 3.58
CA MET A 181 9.06 3.81 2.47
C MET A 181 8.38 3.43 1.17
N THR A 182 8.12 4.45 0.35
CA THR A 182 7.74 4.27 -1.04
C THR A 182 8.86 4.84 -1.90
N VAL A 183 9.62 3.94 -2.52
CA VAL A 183 10.76 4.32 -3.37
C VAL A 183 10.27 4.38 -4.81
N GLY A 184 10.30 5.57 -5.38
CA GLY A 184 10.08 5.82 -6.80
C GLY A 184 11.39 6.09 -7.51
N GLY A 185 11.32 6.57 -8.75
CA GLY A 185 12.53 7.01 -9.44
C GLY A 185 12.35 7.19 -10.93
N SER A 186 13.47 7.47 -11.60
CA SER A 186 13.51 7.71 -13.03
C SER A 186 14.63 6.94 -13.70
N LEU A 187 14.45 6.71 -14.99
CA LEU A 187 15.39 6.08 -15.90
C LEU A 187 15.73 7.04 -17.03
N ILE A 188 17.02 7.16 -17.35
CA ILE A 188 17.51 7.82 -18.56
C ILE A 188 18.37 6.81 -19.33
N ILE A 189 18.13 6.69 -20.63
CA ILE A 189 18.90 5.82 -21.54
C ILE A 189 19.66 6.73 -22.51
N MET A 190 20.96 6.48 -22.65
CA MET A 190 21.86 7.33 -23.44
C MET A 190 22.77 6.50 -24.36
N GLU A 191 23.19 7.10 -25.48
CA GLU A 191 24.35 6.67 -26.24
C GLU A 191 25.64 7.03 -25.48
N ALA A 192 26.77 6.37 -25.85
CA ALA A 192 28.08 6.64 -25.25
C ALA A 192 28.54 8.12 -25.37
N GLN A 193 28.00 8.86 -26.33
CA GLN A 193 28.26 10.30 -26.50
C GLN A 193 27.34 11.21 -25.71
N GLY A 194 26.48 10.63 -24.81
CA GLY A 194 25.59 11.37 -23.95
C GLY A 194 24.24 11.79 -24.55
N LYS A 195 23.96 11.40 -25.80
CA LYS A 195 22.68 11.68 -26.44
C LYS A 195 21.59 10.81 -25.79
N VAL A 196 20.56 11.46 -25.25
CA VAL A 196 19.41 10.77 -24.62
C VAL A 196 18.55 10.09 -25.69
N LEU A 197 18.34 8.79 -25.55
CA LEU A 197 17.50 7.95 -26.41
C LEU A 197 16.11 7.68 -25.80
N GLY A 198 16.03 7.65 -24.47
CA GLY A 198 14.79 7.36 -23.79
C GLY A 198 14.78 7.81 -22.34
N ARG A 199 13.57 7.96 -21.80
CA ARG A 199 13.31 8.26 -20.39
C ARG A 199 12.13 7.44 -19.92
N GLY A 200 12.00 7.26 -18.64
CA GLY A 200 10.85 6.59 -18.03
C GLY A 200 10.87 6.70 -16.52
N ASP A 201 9.78 6.30 -15.90
CA ASP A 201 9.68 6.20 -14.46
C ASP A 201 9.96 4.77 -14.02
N LEU A 202 10.65 4.61 -12.88
CA LEU A 202 10.80 3.34 -12.23
C LEU A 202 9.51 2.99 -11.46
N ALA A 203 9.09 1.73 -11.55
CA ALA A 203 7.93 1.25 -10.81
C ALA A 203 8.17 1.40 -9.31
N LYS A 204 7.20 1.98 -8.60
CA LYS A 204 7.30 2.23 -7.15
C LYS A 204 7.49 0.93 -6.38
N ILE A 205 8.40 0.97 -5.40
CA ILE A 205 8.66 -0.10 -4.45
C ILE A 205 8.10 0.32 -3.10
N TYR A 206 7.14 -0.43 -2.57
CA TYR A 206 6.55 -0.19 -1.26
C TYR A 206 7.17 -1.13 -0.24
N THR A 207 7.70 -0.58 0.85
CA THR A 207 8.44 -1.35 1.86
C THR A 207 8.01 -0.98 3.27
N LEU A 208 8.04 -1.96 4.18
CA LEU A 208 8.00 -1.75 5.63
C LEU A 208 9.39 -1.89 6.23
N PRO A 209 9.62 -1.42 7.46
CA PRO A 209 10.89 -1.58 8.16
C PRO A 209 11.43 -3.01 8.11
N GLY A 210 12.70 -3.17 7.70
CA GLY A 210 13.39 -4.44 7.61
C GLY A 210 13.05 -5.32 6.40
N SER A 211 12.05 -4.95 5.57
CA SER A 211 11.72 -5.73 4.38
C SER A 211 12.72 -5.52 3.26
N THR A 212 12.87 -6.57 2.44
CA THR A 212 13.60 -6.53 1.16
C THR A 212 12.63 -6.87 0.06
N GLU A 213 12.46 -5.97 -0.90
CA GLU A 213 11.46 -6.08 -1.95
C GLU A 213 12.11 -6.07 -3.33
N THR A 214 11.57 -6.89 -4.21
CA THR A 214 11.98 -6.95 -5.62
C THR A 214 10.88 -6.35 -6.49
N ARG A 215 11.25 -5.42 -7.37
CA ARG A 215 10.30 -4.80 -8.28
C ARG A 215 10.83 -4.78 -9.71
N ILE A 216 9.96 -5.16 -10.65
CA ILE A 216 10.29 -5.11 -12.08
C ILE A 216 9.63 -3.89 -12.69
N THR A 217 10.45 -3.06 -13.34
CA THR A 217 10.02 -1.97 -14.22
C THR A 217 10.13 -2.44 -15.67
N GLN A 218 9.11 -2.20 -16.46
CA GLN A 218 9.14 -2.43 -17.91
C GLN A 218 9.23 -1.09 -18.63
N TRP A 219 10.24 -0.94 -19.48
CA TRP A 219 10.35 0.20 -20.37
C TRP A 219 10.02 -0.21 -21.81
N VAL A 220 8.97 0.41 -22.35
CA VAL A 220 8.46 0.13 -23.69
C VAL A 220 9.01 1.19 -24.65
N GLY A 221 10.02 0.83 -25.40
CA GLY A 221 10.66 1.70 -26.38
C GLY A 221 11.52 0.90 -27.34
N ARG A 222 12.02 1.56 -28.37
CA ARG A 222 12.97 0.97 -29.32
C ARG A 222 14.34 1.62 -29.14
N LEU A 223 15.36 0.79 -29.05
CA LEU A 223 16.74 1.26 -29.00
C LEU A 223 17.46 0.79 -30.26
N PRO A 224 18.36 1.61 -30.83
CA PRO A 224 19.25 1.18 -31.90
C PRO A 224 20.12 0.01 -31.42
N LYS A 225 20.64 -0.77 -32.37
CA LYS A 225 21.68 -1.76 -32.08
C LYS A 225 22.92 -1.09 -31.49
N GLY A 226 23.53 -1.72 -30.52
CA GLY A 226 24.75 -1.21 -29.90
C GLY A 226 24.72 -1.16 -28.39
N LYS A 227 25.72 -0.51 -27.82
CA LYS A 227 25.86 -0.28 -26.36
C LYS A 227 25.14 0.99 -25.93
N HIS A 228 24.41 0.90 -24.82
CA HIS A 228 23.69 2.02 -24.23
C HIS A 228 23.96 2.11 -22.74
N GLU A 229 24.02 3.32 -22.23
CA GLU A 229 24.19 3.62 -20.81
C GLU A 229 22.81 3.94 -20.20
N LEU A 230 22.54 3.41 -19.02
CA LEU A 230 21.34 3.66 -18.24
C LEU A 230 21.73 4.36 -16.95
N LEU A 231 21.11 5.50 -16.70
CA LEU A 231 21.16 6.19 -15.43
C LEU A 231 19.83 5.96 -14.70
N LEU A 232 19.89 5.24 -13.59
CA LEU A 232 18.75 4.93 -12.74
C LEU A 232 18.86 5.78 -11.47
N THR A 233 17.85 6.60 -11.20
CA THR A 233 17.79 7.43 -10.01
C THR A 233 16.60 6.99 -9.17
N TYR A 234 16.86 6.57 -7.92
CA TYR A 234 15.84 6.16 -6.95
C TYR A 234 15.65 7.27 -5.94
N ASP A 235 14.41 7.70 -5.74
CA ASP A 235 14.01 8.70 -4.76
C ASP A 235 13.56 8.00 -3.46
N LEU A 236 14.30 8.23 -2.38
CA LEU A 236 14.01 7.69 -1.04
C LEU A 236 13.12 8.63 -0.19
N GLY A 237 12.73 9.76 -0.75
CA GLY A 237 12.06 10.83 -0.01
C GLY A 237 13.02 11.74 0.76
N ALA A 238 12.48 12.85 1.28
CA ALA A 238 13.24 13.87 2.03
C ALA A 238 14.53 14.37 1.35
N GLY A 239 14.55 14.38 0.00
CA GLY A 239 15.69 14.84 -0.81
C GLY A 239 16.85 13.83 -0.90
N LYS A 240 16.67 12.61 -0.42
CA LYS A 240 17.68 11.55 -0.53
C LYS A 240 17.46 10.74 -1.82
N THR A 241 18.53 10.52 -2.58
CA THR A 241 18.51 9.74 -3.81
C THR A 241 19.64 8.71 -3.83
N LEU A 242 19.39 7.58 -4.51
CA LEU A 242 20.41 6.62 -4.90
C LEU A 242 20.52 6.63 -6.43
N VAL A 243 21.73 6.62 -6.93
CA VAL A 243 22.01 6.60 -8.38
C VAL A 243 22.75 5.32 -8.73
N LYS A 244 22.33 4.69 -9.81
CA LYS A 244 22.95 3.48 -10.34
C LYS A 244 23.14 3.61 -11.84
N ASP A 245 24.37 3.40 -12.29
CA ASP A 245 24.72 3.31 -13.70
C ASP A 245 24.76 1.84 -14.13
N GLU A 246 24.14 1.55 -15.26
CA GLU A 246 24.15 0.23 -15.88
C GLU A 246 24.43 0.36 -17.37
N THR A 247 24.94 -0.72 -17.99
CA THR A 247 25.18 -0.77 -19.42
C THR A 247 24.48 -1.97 -20.03
N ILE A 248 23.79 -1.75 -21.14
CA ILE A 248 23.16 -2.84 -21.92
C ILE A 248 23.67 -2.87 -23.33
N SER A 249 23.54 -4.04 -23.96
CA SER A 249 23.82 -4.24 -25.39
C SER A 249 22.56 -4.71 -26.10
N VAL A 250 22.16 -4.01 -27.14
CA VAL A 250 21.04 -4.36 -28.02
C VAL A 250 21.56 -5.00 -29.28
N ALA A 251 21.09 -6.21 -29.58
CA ALA A 251 21.54 -7.05 -30.71
C ALA A 251 20.87 -6.66 -32.05
#